data_18261887d519e7ce9dacbc0ceca65baf
#
_entry.id   18261887d519e7ce9dacbc0ceca65baf
#
_cell.length_a   1.000
_cell.length_b   1.000
_cell.length_c   1.000
_cell.angle_alpha   90.00
_cell.angle_beta   90.00
_cell.angle_gamma   90.00
#
_symmetry.space_group_name_H-M   'P 1'
#
loop_
_entity.id
_entity.type
_entity.pdbx_description
1 polymer ?
#
loop_
_entity_poly.entity_id
_entity_poly.type
_entity_poly.pdbx_seq_one_letter_code
_entity_poly.pdbx_strand_id
1 'polypeptide(L)'
;MTRSVAVVYDESALLALGRGNRLASQFLSNTEHGPTRHVYVPAVCLATADGMRKGIADHVGALPAAEIVGLDFAGASALGALLRDGVEMALGHAVYLSRPTLDWPDGRPVVTVEPELYADMPLVRTIRLP
;
A
#
# COMPACT_ATOMS: atom_id res chain seq x y z
N MET A 1 16.61 -0.11 20.79
CA MET A 1 16.41 0.67 19.55
C MET A 1 15.20 0.13 18.80
N THR A 2 14.25 0.97 18.54
CA THR A 2 13.02 0.57 17.86
C THR A 2 13.27 0.50 16.36
N ARG A 3 12.95 -0.64 15.74
CA ARG A 3 13.00 -0.78 14.29
C ARG A 3 11.73 -0.20 13.68
N SER A 4 11.86 0.40 12.50
CA SER A 4 10.71 0.85 11.73
C SER A 4 10.50 -0.10 10.55
N VAL A 5 9.24 -0.48 10.34
CA VAL A 5 8.81 -1.33 9.21
C VAL A 5 7.80 -0.54 8.40
N ALA A 6 8.00 -0.45 7.09
CA ALA A 6 7.11 0.26 6.20
C ALA A 6 6.64 -0.66 5.09
N VAL A 7 5.34 -0.66 4.84
CA VAL A 7 4.72 -1.41 3.75
C VAL A 7 3.71 -0.53 3.02
N VAL A 8 3.37 -0.91 1.80
CA VAL A 8 2.32 -0.26 1.00
C VAL A 8 1.18 -1.25 0.85
N TYR A 9 -0.05 -0.82 1.14
CA TYR A 9 -1.24 -1.64 0.89
C TYR A 9 -1.83 -1.29 -0.46
N ASP A 10 -1.95 -2.27 -1.34
CA ASP A 10 -2.68 -2.07 -2.58
C ASP A 10 -4.19 -2.27 -2.37
N GLU A 11 -4.96 -2.13 -3.43
CA GLU A 11 -6.41 -2.31 -3.39
C GLU A 11 -6.81 -3.66 -2.80
N SER A 12 -6.13 -4.74 -3.21
CA SER A 12 -6.46 -6.09 -2.76
C SER A 12 -6.17 -6.29 -1.28
N ALA A 13 -5.11 -5.67 -0.76
CA ALA A 13 -4.79 -5.71 0.67
C ALA A 13 -5.84 -4.96 1.49
N LEU A 14 -6.31 -3.80 1.00
CA LEU A 14 -7.38 -3.05 1.66
C LEU A 14 -8.68 -3.82 1.71
N LEU A 15 -9.04 -4.50 0.62
CA LEU A 15 -10.22 -5.37 0.60
C LEU A 15 -10.06 -6.56 1.56
N ALA A 16 -8.88 -7.16 1.61
CA ALA A 16 -8.59 -8.25 2.55
C ALA A 16 -8.70 -7.79 4.00
N LEU A 17 -8.18 -6.60 4.31
CA LEU A 17 -8.32 -5.99 5.63
C LEU A 17 -9.79 -5.84 6.00
N GLY A 18 -10.61 -5.35 5.07
CA GLY A 18 -12.05 -5.19 5.28
C GLY A 18 -12.78 -6.51 5.52
N ARG A 19 -12.23 -7.63 5.04
CA ARG A 19 -12.78 -8.96 5.28
C ARG A 19 -12.25 -9.63 6.56
N GLY A 20 -11.39 -8.93 7.32
CA GLY A 20 -10.85 -9.47 8.56
C GLY A 20 -9.60 -10.32 8.39
N ASN A 21 -8.85 -10.16 7.30
CA ASN A 21 -7.60 -10.88 7.10
C ASN A 21 -6.62 -10.60 8.25
N ARG A 22 -6.13 -11.66 8.89
CA ARG A 22 -5.29 -11.54 10.08
C ARG A 22 -3.95 -10.87 9.82
N LEU A 23 -3.27 -11.27 8.76
CA LEU A 23 -1.95 -10.70 8.44
C LEU A 23 -2.08 -9.22 8.08
N ALA A 24 -3.10 -8.85 7.30
CA ALA A 24 -3.37 -7.46 6.98
C ALA A 24 -3.62 -6.63 8.24
N SER A 25 -4.36 -7.18 9.21
CA SER A 25 -4.62 -6.51 10.49
C SER A 25 -3.37 -6.38 11.35
N GLN A 26 -2.48 -7.37 11.30
CA GLN A 26 -1.25 -7.36 12.10
C GLN A 26 -0.30 -6.23 11.72
N PHE A 27 -0.18 -5.89 10.44
CA PHE A 27 0.66 -4.76 10.02
C PHE A 27 0.17 -3.43 10.56
N LEU A 28 -1.11 -3.33 10.89
CA LEU A 28 -1.73 -2.11 11.42
C LEU A 28 -1.77 -2.07 12.95
N SER A 29 -1.27 -3.12 13.60
CA SER A 29 -1.21 -3.20 15.06
C SER A 29 0.17 -2.80 15.54
N ASN A 30 0.24 -1.72 16.33
CA ASN A 30 1.47 -1.32 16.98
C ASN A 30 1.47 -1.85 18.43
N THR A 31 2.56 -2.53 18.80
CA THR A 31 2.74 -3.01 20.17
C THR A 31 3.81 -2.18 20.86
N GLU A 32 3.75 -2.11 22.19
CA GLU A 32 4.66 -1.29 22.98
C GLU A 32 6.12 -1.68 22.78
N HIS A 33 6.41 -2.96 22.59
CA HIS A 33 7.76 -3.49 22.45
C HIS A 33 8.09 -3.95 21.04
N GLY A 34 7.16 -3.83 20.10
CA GLY A 34 7.38 -4.21 18.72
C GLY A 34 7.97 -3.09 17.87
N PRO A 35 8.29 -3.37 16.61
CA PRO A 35 8.75 -2.35 15.68
C PRO A 35 7.64 -1.32 15.42
N THR A 36 8.03 -0.06 15.19
CA THR A 36 7.09 0.94 14.71
C THR A 36 6.70 0.57 13.28
N ARG A 37 5.40 0.45 13.04
CA ARG A 37 4.88 0.05 11.74
C ARG A 37 4.22 1.23 11.04
N HIS A 38 4.56 1.39 9.77
CA HIS A 38 3.99 2.41 8.90
C HIS A 38 3.32 1.69 7.74
N VAL A 39 2.03 1.85 7.61
CA VAL A 39 1.27 1.32 6.48
C VAL A 39 0.89 2.49 5.59
N TYR A 40 1.53 2.56 4.43
CA TYR A 40 1.25 3.60 3.45
C TYR A 40 0.10 3.15 2.56
N VAL A 41 -0.94 3.96 2.51
CA VAL A 41 -2.15 3.65 1.76
C VAL A 41 -2.25 4.62 0.59
N PRO A 42 -2.03 4.15 -0.66
CA PRO A 42 -2.23 5.02 -1.82
C PRO A 42 -3.70 5.46 -1.89
N ALA A 43 -3.93 6.76 -1.98
CA ALA A 43 -5.29 7.29 -1.98
C ALA A 43 -6.14 6.71 -3.12
N VAL A 44 -5.55 6.44 -4.27
CA VAL A 44 -6.26 5.84 -5.41
C VAL A 44 -6.67 4.40 -5.10
N CYS A 45 -5.80 3.64 -4.41
CA CYS A 45 -6.15 2.28 -3.96
C CYS A 45 -7.30 2.32 -2.96
N LEU A 46 -7.26 3.27 -2.04
CA LEU A 46 -8.31 3.43 -1.04
C LEU A 46 -9.65 3.79 -1.69
N ALA A 47 -9.63 4.73 -2.63
CA ALA A 47 -10.85 5.12 -3.36
C ALA A 47 -11.44 3.93 -4.13
N THR A 48 -10.58 3.17 -4.81
CA THR A 48 -11.03 2.02 -5.58
C THR A 48 -11.62 0.93 -4.68
N ALA A 49 -10.96 0.63 -3.56
CA ALA A 49 -11.44 -0.36 -2.60
C ALA A 49 -12.77 0.07 -1.96
N ASP A 50 -12.88 1.35 -1.57
CA ASP A 50 -14.10 1.88 -0.97
C ASP A 50 -15.26 1.86 -1.98
N GLY A 51 -14.97 2.11 -3.25
CA GLY A 51 -15.96 2.03 -4.32
C GLY A 51 -16.49 0.61 -4.52
N MET A 52 -15.68 -0.41 -4.24
CA MET A 52 -16.09 -1.80 -4.31
C MET A 52 -16.79 -2.27 -3.03
N ARG A 53 -16.38 -1.74 -1.89
CA ARG A 53 -16.94 -2.10 -0.58
C ARG A 53 -17.03 -0.86 0.29
N LYS A 54 -18.24 -0.34 0.43
CA LYS A 54 -18.52 0.87 1.21
C LYS A 54 -18.04 0.70 2.66
N GLY A 55 -17.39 1.73 3.17
CA GLY A 55 -16.93 1.80 4.55
C GLY A 55 -15.45 1.52 4.75
N ILE A 56 -14.75 1.02 3.73
CA ILE A 56 -13.31 0.76 3.83
C ILE A 56 -12.55 2.05 4.12
N ALA A 57 -12.88 3.15 3.45
CA ALA A 57 -12.18 4.42 3.66
C ALA A 57 -12.31 4.90 5.11
N ASP A 58 -13.52 4.85 5.68
CA ASP A 58 -13.75 5.25 7.07
C ASP A 58 -12.99 4.34 8.04
N HIS A 59 -13.00 3.04 7.79
CA HIS A 59 -12.29 2.06 8.62
C HIS A 59 -10.78 2.33 8.62
N VAL A 60 -10.18 2.45 7.44
CA VAL A 60 -8.74 2.67 7.29
C VAL A 60 -8.33 4.03 7.85
N GLY A 61 -9.12 5.06 7.58
CA GLY A 61 -8.85 6.41 8.06
C GLY A 61 -8.83 6.55 9.58
N ALA A 62 -9.47 5.63 10.29
CA ALA A 62 -9.48 5.61 11.76
C ALA A 62 -8.29 4.85 12.36
N LEU A 63 -7.47 4.18 11.56
CA LEU A 63 -6.34 3.39 12.04
C LEU A 63 -5.08 4.24 12.19
N PRO A 64 -4.50 4.33 13.41
CA PRO A 64 -3.34 5.22 13.64
C PRO A 64 -2.11 4.89 12.80
N ALA A 65 -1.89 3.61 12.49
CA ALA A 65 -0.73 3.18 11.72
C ALA A 65 -0.87 3.43 10.21
N ALA A 66 -2.08 3.74 9.73
CA ALA A 66 -2.32 3.97 8.31
C ALA A 66 -2.01 5.42 7.94
N GLU A 67 -1.16 5.59 6.94
CA GLU A 67 -0.83 6.90 6.37
C GLU A 67 -1.38 6.95 4.95
N ILE A 68 -2.41 7.75 4.74
CA ILE A 68 -3.04 7.88 3.43
C ILE A 68 -2.26 8.92 2.62
N VAL A 69 -1.75 8.51 1.45
CA VAL A 69 -0.88 9.34 0.63
C VAL A 69 -1.56 9.65 -0.70
N GLY A 70 -1.75 10.94 -0.96
CA GLY A 70 -2.29 11.42 -2.23
C GLY A 70 -1.24 11.44 -3.34
N LEU A 71 -1.65 11.88 -4.51
CA LEU A 71 -0.75 12.12 -5.64
C LEU A 71 -0.29 13.58 -5.62
N ASP A 72 1.02 13.77 -5.56
CA ASP A 72 1.62 15.08 -5.84
C ASP A 72 1.96 15.18 -7.33
N PHE A 73 2.63 16.26 -7.74
CA PHE A 73 3.01 16.43 -9.13
C PHE A 73 3.92 15.31 -9.62
N ALA A 74 4.96 14.98 -8.85
CA ALA A 74 5.89 13.91 -9.22
C ALA A 74 5.18 12.56 -9.32
N GLY A 75 4.28 12.27 -8.39
CA GLY A 75 3.47 11.06 -8.41
C GLY A 75 2.54 10.99 -9.60
N ALA A 76 1.89 12.11 -9.94
CA ALA A 76 1.01 12.17 -11.11
C ALA A 76 1.78 11.91 -12.40
N SER A 77 2.98 12.50 -12.52
CA SER A 77 3.84 12.30 -13.69
C SER A 77 4.29 10.84 -13.82
N ALA A 78 4.74 10.24 -12.71
CA ALA A 78 5.16 8.83 -12.69
C ALA A 78 3.98 7.90 -13.02
N LEU A 79 2.82 8.17 -12.45
CA LEU A 79 1.62 7.39 -12.72
C LEU A 79 1.19 7.51 -14.17
N GLY A 80 1.29 8.72 -14.75
CA GLY A 80 0.99 8.93 -16.17
C GLY A 80 1.82 8.03 -17.08
N ALA A 81 3.11 7.87 -16.78
CA ALA A 81 3.98 6.97 -17.53
C ALA A 81 3.52 5.51 -17.42
N LEU A 82 3.15 5.07 -16.22
CA LEU A 82 2.63 3.72 -16.01
C LEU A 82 1.31 3.49 -16.74
N LEU A 83 0.43 4.49 -16.74
CA LEU A 83 -0.84 4.40 -17.47
C LEU A 83 -0.62 4.22 -18.98
N ARG A 84 0.38 4.91 -19.55
CA ARG A 84 0.72 4.71 -20.97
C ARG A 84 1.21 3.31 -21.27
N ASP A 85 1.83 2.65 -20.28
CA ASP A 85 2.29 1.26 -20.39
C ASP A 85 1.18 0.24 -20.07
N GLY A 86 -0.05 0.70 -19.86
CA GLY A 86 -1.19 -0.19 -19.60
C GLY A 86 -1.40 -0.58 -18.15
N VAL A 87 -0.70 0.04 -17.21
CA VAL A 87 -0.88 -0.22 -15.77
C VAL A 87 -2.12 0.51 -15.29
N GLU A 88 -2.97 -0.16 -14.52
CA GLU A 88 -4.16 0.46 -13.94
C GLU A 88 -3.78 1.52 -12.91
N MET A 89 -4.64 2.52 -12.73
CA MET A 89 -4.36 3.67 -11.88
C MET A 89 -4.05 3.29 -10.43
N ALA A 90 -4.87 2.43 -9.83
CA ALA A 90 -4.66 2.01 -8.43
C ALA A 90 -3.34 1.26 -8.28
N LEU A 91 -3.07 0.30 -9.18
CA LEU A 91 -1.82 -0.44 -9.18
C LEU A 91 -0.63 0.48 -9.36
N GLY A 92 -0.74 1.45 -10.27
CA GLY A 92 0.32 2.43 -10.52
C GLY A 92 0.64 3.28 -9.30
N HIS A 93 -0.37 3.67 -8.53
CA HIS A 93 -0.14 4.44 -7.31
C HIS A 93 0.59 3.61 -6.25
N ALA A 94 0.24 2.32 -6.11
CA ALA A 94 0.95 1.42 -5.21
C ALA A 94 2.42 1.24 -5.65
N VAL A 95 2.67 1.05 -6.93
CA VAL A 95 4.04 0.95 -7.49
C VAL A 95 4.83 2.22 -7.19
N TYR A 96 4.23 3.38 -7.40
CA TYR A 96 4.90 4.66 -7.13
C TYR A 96 5.32 4.78 -5.66
N LEU A 97 4.45 4.43 -4.73
CA LEU A 97 4.77 4.51 -3.30
C LEU A 97 5.78 3.46 -2.84
N SER A 98 5.92 2.36 -3.57
CA SER A 98 6.85 1.28 -3.22
C SER A 98 8.30 1.60 -3.55
N ARG A 99 8.56 2.59 -4.41
CA ARG A 99 9.91 2.89 -4.88
C ARG A 99 10.83 3.39 -3.78
N PRO A 100 12.15 3.26 -3.94
CA PRO A 100 13.12 3.81 -2.99
C PRO A 100 12.97 5.32 -2.81
N THR A 101 13.12 5.76 -1.57
CA THR A 101 13.11 7.17 -1.19
C THR A 101 14.26 7.43 -0.22
N LEU A 102 14.49 8.69 0.17
CA LEU A 102 15.50 9.01 1.17
C LEU A 102 15.19 8.36 2.52
N ASP A 103 13.93 8.33 2.90
CA ASP A 103 13.50 7.72 4.17
C ASP A 103 13.53 6.19 4.12
N TRP A 104 13.32 5.62 2.94
CA TRP A 104 13.25 4.17 2.73
C TRP A 104 14.10 3.79 1.52
N PRO A 105 15.46 3.72 1.69
CA PRO A 105 16.36 3.53 0.55
C PRO A 105 16.15 2.24 -0.22
N ASP A 106 15.65 1.19 0.44
CA ASP A 106 15.34 -0.11 -0.21
C ASP A 106 13.91 -0.17 -0.75
N GLY A 107 13.18 0.93 -0.70
CA GLY A 107 11.77 0.96 -1.03
C GLY A 107 10.89 0.35 0.06
N ARG A 108 9.62 0.20 -0.25
CA ARG A 108 8.62 -0.36 0.65
C ARG A 108 7.91 -1.50 -0.06
N PRO A 109 7.87 -2.71 0.53
CA PRO A 109 7.17 -3.82 -0.12
C PRO A 109 5.67 -3.56 -0.20
N VAL A 110 5.03 -4.03 -1.27
CA VAL A 110 3.59 -3.96 -1.46
C VAL A 110 2.95 -5.21 -0.86
N VAL A 111 2.05 -5.02 0.07
CA VAL A 111 1.22 -6.09 0.61
C VAL A 111 0.06 -6.30 -0.35
N THR A 112 -0.12 -7.51 -0.83
CA THR A 112 -1.07 -7.83 -1.89
C THR A 112 -1.60 -9.25 -1.78
N VAL A 113 -2.80 -9.48 -2.28
CA VAL A 113 -3.36 -10.82 -2.45
C VAL A 113 -2.88 -11.45 -3.77
N GLU A 114 -2.46 -10.62 -4.73
CA GLU A 114 -2.09 -11.03 -6.08
C GLU A 114 -0.70 -10.53 -6.47
N PRO A 115 0.38 -11.13 -5.90
CA PRO A 115 1.74 -10.68 -6.22
C PRO A 115 2.09 -10.82 -7.72
N GLU A 116 1.38 -11.65 -8.45
CA GLU A 116 1.56 -11.86 -9.89
C GLU A 116 1.36 -10.57 -10.70
N LEU A 117 0.55 -9.64 -10.18
CA LEU A 117 0.33 -8.34 -10.84
C LEU A 117 1.61 -7.52 -10.97
N TYR A 118 2.60 -7.81 -10.13
CA TYR A 118 3.87 -7.08 -10.09
C TYR A 118 5.03 -7.87 -10.73
N ALA A 119 4.72 -8.99 -11.41
CA ALA A 119 5.74 -9.90 -11.95
C ALA A 119 6.70 -9.23 -12.94
N ASP A 120 6.20 -8.28 -13.74
CA ASP A 120 7.01 -7.56 -14.73
C ASP A 120 7.67 -6.30 -14.17
N MET A 121 7.61 -6.12 -12.84
CA MET A 121 8.14 -4.94 -12.16
C MET A 121 9.23 -5.37 -11.17
N PRO A 122 10.47 -5.58 -11.65
CA PRO A 122 11.52 -6.22 -10.84
C PRO A 122 11.94 -5.42 -9.61
N LEU A 123 11.69 -4.11 -9.58
CA LEU A 123 12.03 -3.27 -8.42
C LEU A 123 10.96 -3.30 -7.34
N VAL A 124 9.79 -3.86 -7.61
CA VAL A 124 8.70 -3.94 -6.65
C VAL A 124 8.82 -5.25 -5.89
N ARG A 125 8.98 -5.15 -4.57
CA ARG A 125 8.93 -6.31 -3.68
C ARG A 125 7.49 -6.47 -3.18
N THR A 126 7.05 -7.71 -2.98
CA THR A 126 5.70 -7.99 -2.54
C THR A 126 5.69 -8.85 -1.28
N ILE A 127 4.64 -8.70 -0.49
CA ILE A 127 4.32 -9.57 0.64
C ILE A 127 2.93 -10.13 0.36
N ARG A 128 2.83 -11.44 0.18
CA ARG A 128 1.57 -12.08 -0.15
C ARG A 128 0.68 -12.25 1.08
N LEU A 129 -0.59 -11.86 0.94
CA LEU A 129 -1.63 -12.18 1.91
C LEU A 129 -2.29 -13.50 1.54
N PRO A 130 -2.57 -14.35 2.54
CA PRO A 130 -3.30 -15.60 2.30
C PRO A 130 -4.76 -15.38 1.93
#